data_1fc8a18cd36beec850cdd66f57acd5c6
#
_entry.id   1fc8a18cd36beec850cdd66f57acd5c6
#
_cell.length_a   1.000
_cell.length_b   1.000
_cell.length_c   1.000
_cell.angle_alpha   90.00
_cell.angle_beta   90.00
_cell.angle_gamma   90.00
#
_symmetry.space_group_name_H-M   'P 1'
#
loop_
_entity.id
_entity.type
_entity.pdbx_description
1 polymer ?
#
loop_
_entity_poly.entity_id
_entity_poly.type
_entity_poly.pdbx_seq_one_letter_code
_entity_poly.pdbx_strand_id
1 'polypeptide(L)'
;MATVVNSQTLTERQKAPVEQEQSNACIGSAEREVLQPRVKGLAACACLMAQGDLTRLEPAVRTALDNGVTINELKEAFSQLYAYTGFPRSLNALGVLGKVLENKQTGWQEGKPWTRPAEWDDAKKAYELGKKNQTQLSGRPFNYDFCPQDDYYLKAHLFGDIFAGDQLSAADREIVTVAALSGLDGVAPQLAAHKQGAVNMGNSQQLVDELSAWLCNEGYTLRSKWAKGEPNPYGKYFIGQSYLANVGGGVINVTFEPRCRNNWHVHHKQVQVLICVAGRGWYQEWGKEAVEMTPGTVIAVPAEVKHWHGAAKDSWFQHLTYHKDVQEDASNEWLEAVTDETYDKLK
;
A
#
# COMPACT_ATOMS: atom_id res chain seq x y z
N MET A 1 -9.95 24.32 -38.47
CA MET A 1 -10.64 24.79 -37.25
C MET A 1 -10.76 23.57 -36.33
N ALA A 2 -9.96 23.50 -35.31
CA ALA A 2 -9.95 22.39 -34.35
C ALA A 2 -10.92 22.73 -33.21
N THR A 3 -11.93 21.90 -33.01
CA THR A 3 -12.90 22.07 -31.93
C THR A 3 -12.34 21.44 -30.66
N VAL A 4 -12.06 22.27 -29.66
CA VAL A 4 -11.65 21.86 -28.32
C VAL A 4 -12.89 21.28 -27.62
N VAL A 5 -12.84 19.98 -27.29
CA VAL A 5 -13.87 19.33 -26.44
C VAL A 5 -13.56 19.63 -24.99
N ASN A 6 -14.47 20.31 -24.34
CA ASN A 6 -14.38 20.81 -22.97
C ASN A 6 -14.54 19.65 -21.95
N SER A 7 -13.59 19.49 -21.06
CA SER A 7 -13.49 18.40 -20.05
C SER A 7 -14.39 18.59 -18.80
N GLN A 8 -15.45 19.37 -18.88
CA GLN A 8 -16.25 19.77 -17.70
C GLN A 8 -17.53 18.95 -17.43
N THR A 9 -17.80 17.87 -18.15
CA THR A 9 -19.08 17.15 -18.00
C THR A 9 -19.05 15.88 -17.14
N LEU A 10 -17.94 15.56 -16.51
CA LEU A 10 -17.82 14.34 -15.66
C LEU A 10 -17.95 14.58 -14.14
N THR A 11 -18.09 15.83 -13.67
CA THR A 11 -18.00 16.19 -12.25
C THR A 11 -19.33 16.41 -11.52
N GLU A 12 -20.47 16.37 -12.17
CA GLU A 12 -21.74 16.78 -11.54
C GLU A 12 -22.74 15.66 -11.19
N ARG A 13 -22.43 14.39 -11.38
CA ARG A 13 -23.38 13.30 -11.08
C ARG A 13 -23.07 12.46 -9.82
N GLN A 14 -22.16 12.85 -8.96
CA GLN A 14 -21.85 12.10 -7.73
C GLN A 14 -21.78 12.98 -6.48
N LYS A 15 -22.81 13.77 -6.21
CA LYS A 15 -22.99 14.37 -4.87
C LYS A 15 -24.38 14.03 -4.35
N ALA A 16 -24.48 12.94 -3.60
CA ALA A 16 -25.52 12.76 -2.60
C ALA A 16 -24.93 13.08 -1.22
N PRO A 17 -25.59 13.82 -0.35
CA PRO A 17 -25.08 14.21 0.95
C PRO A 17 -25.13 12.99 1.89
N VAL A 18 -23.98 12.71 2.54
CA VAL A 18 -23.93 11.81 3.71
C VAL A 18 -24.13 12.67 4.94
N GLU A 19 -25.25 12.53 5.60
CA GLU A 19 -25.50 13.10 6.93
C GLU A 19 -24.60 12.41 7.95
N GLN A 20 -23.86 13.22 8.69
CA GLN A 20 -23.11 12.78 9.87
C GLN A 20 -24.05 12.63 11.05
N GLU A 21 -24.30 11.42 11.50
CA GLU A 21 -24.72 11.17 12.87
C GLU A 21 -23.52 10.77 13.71
N GLN A 22 -23.13 11.64 14.62
CA GLN A 22 -22.26 11.34 15.74
C GLN A 22 -23.05 10.56 16.77
N SER A 23 -22.68 9.31 17.02
CA SER A 23 -23.04 8.64 18.27
C SER A 23 -21.79 8.09 18.94
N ASN A 24 -21.32 8.79 19.98
CA ASN A 24 -20.43 8.23 20.98
C ASN A 24 -21.18 7.17 21.77
N ALA A 25 -21.03 5.90 21.38
CA ALA A 25 -21.41 4.78 22.22
C ALA A 25 -20.14 3.97 22.49
N CYS A 26 -19.83 3.78 23.77
CA CYS A 26 -18.82 2.83 24.23
C CYS A 26 -19.14 1.46 23.64
N ILE A 27 -18.38 1.05 22.63
CA ILE A 27 -18.48 -0.29 22.06
C ILE A 27 -17.83 -1.23 23.05
N GLY A 28 -18.66 -2.10 23.66
CA GLY A 28 -18.21 -3.23 24.45
C GLY A 28 -17.22 -4.05 23.65
N SER A 29 -16.33 -4.75 24.34
CA SER A 29 -15.29 -5.62 23.84
C SER A 29 -15.86 -6.74 22.94
N ALA A 30 -16.19 -6.42 21.69
CA ALA A 30 -16.27 -7.42 20.65
C ALA A 30 -14.84 -7.94 20.47
N GLU A 31 -14.63 -9.25 20.60
CA GLU A 31 -13.36 -9.90 20.31
C GLU A 31 -12.92 -9.44 18.93
N ARG A 32 -11.80 -8.70 18.86
CA ARG A 32 -11.24 -8.28 17.57
C ARG A 32 -10.93 -9.53 16.77
N GLU A 33 -11.46 -9.63 15.57
CA GLU A 33 -11.12 -10.68 14.63
C GLU A 33 -9.61 -10.56 14.33
N VAL A 34 -8.81 -11.44 14.95
CA VAL A 34 -7.35 -11.39 14.82
C VAL A 34 -7.00 -11.80 13.39
N LEU A 35 -6.32 -10.93 12.66
CA LEU A 35 -5.85 -11.19 11.32
C LEU A 35 -4.95 -12.44 11.30
N GLN A 36 -5.46 -13.54 10.74
CA GLN A 36 -4.84 -14.86 10.80
C GLN A 36 -3.47 -14.88 10.11
N PRO A 37 -2.47 -15.65 10.62
CA PRO A 37 -1.13 -15.73 10.04
C PRO A 37 -1.13 -16.12 8.55
N ARG A 38 -2.03 -17.03 8.12
CA ARG A 38 -2.21 -17.42 6.71
C ARG A 38 -2.62 -16.23 5.85
N VAL A 39 -3.58 -15.42 6.29
CA VAL A 39 -4.04 -14.22 5.57
C VAL A 39 -2.93 -13.19 5.45
N LYS A 40 -2.18 -12.97 6.53
CA LYS A 40 -0.99 -12.11 6.53
C LYS A 40 0.06 -12.59 5.52
N GLY A 41 0.31 -13.89 5.46
CA GLY A 41 1.26 -14.49 4.52
C GLY A 41 0.87 -14.25 3.06
N LEU A 42 -0.39 -14.54 2.68
CA LEU A 42 -0.90 -14.27 1.34
C LEU A 42 -0.80 -12.79 0.98
N ALA A 43 -1.21 -11.91 1.89
CA ALA A 43 -1.22 -10.47 1.67
C ALA A 43 0.18 -9.88 1.53
N ALA A 44 1.14 -10.27 2.38
CA ALA A 44 2.53 -9.83 2.27
C ALA A 44 3.13 -10.20 0.92
N CYS A 45 2.97 -11.48 0.51
CA CYS A 45 3.46 -11.96 -0.78
C CYS A 45 2.82 -11.20 -1.96
N ALA A 46 1.51 -10.98 -1.94
CA ALA A 46 0.79 -10.26 -2.98
C ALA A 46 1.26 -8.79 -3.10
N CYS A 47 1.40 -8.10 -1.97
CA CYS A 47 1.85 -6.71 -1.93
C CYS A 47 3.29 -6.56 -2.47
N LEU A 48 4.20 -7.43 -2.06
CA LEU A 48 5.61 -7.40 -2.50
C LEU A 48 5.76 -7.79 -3.97
N MET A 49 5.03 -8.80 -4.43
CA MET A 49 4.97 -9.16 -5.84
C MET A 49 4.51 -7.97 -6.69
N ALA A 50 3.44 -7.29 -6.28
CA ALA A 50 2.89 -6.14 -7.00
C ALA A 50 3.90 -4.99 -7.13
N GLN A 51 4.76 -4.80 -6.14
CA GLN A 51 5.86 -3.84 -6.18
C GLN A 51 7.04 -4.31 -7.05
N GLY A 52 7.19 -5.61 -7.27
CA GLY A 52 8.38 -6.22 -7.86
C GLY A 52 9.55 -6.29 -6.89
N ASP A 53 9.29 -6.27 -5.59
CA ASP A 53 10.31 -6.35 -4.54
C ASP A 53 10.67 -7.81 -4.24
N LEU A 54 11.47 -8.39 -5.10
CA LEU A 54 11.88 -9.80 -5.00
C LEU A 54 12.75 -10.08 -3.76
N THR A 55 13.49 -9.07 -3.28
CA THR A 55 14.35 -9.21 -2.11
C THR A 55 13.55 -9.45 -0.85
N ARG A 56 12.47 -8.68 -0.62
CA ARG A 56 11.57 -8.91 0.50
C ARG A 56 10.59 -10.05 0.25
N LEU A 57 10.29 -10.37 -1.00
CA LEU A 57 9.36 -11.44 -1.36
C LEU A 57 9.88 -12.83 -0.95
N GLU A 58 11.18 -13.13 -1.12
CA GLU A 58 11.74 -14.43 -0.79
C GLU A 58 11.52 -14.82 0.68
N PRO A 59 11.90 -14.02 1.68
CA PRO A 59 11.58 -14.34 3.08
C PRO A 59 10.07 -14.33 3.37
N ALA A 60 9.29 -13.48 2.72
CA ALA A 60 7.83 -13.46 2.90
C ALA A 60 7.16 -14.76 2.42
N VAL A 61 7.63 -15.33 1.31
CA VAL A 61 7.17 -16.66 0.82
C VAL A 61 7.44 -17.75 1.85
N ARG A 62 8.66 -17.80 2.45
CA ARG A 62 8.98 -18.76 3.51
C ARG A 62 8.05 -18.60 4.70
N THR A 63 7.89 -17.37 5.19
CA THR A 63 6.99 -17.06 6.32
C THR A 63 5.53 -17.44 6.00
N ALA A 64 5.06 -17.21 4.78
CA ALA A 64 3.70 -17.58 4.37
C ALA A 64 3.51 -19.12 4.41
N LEU A 65 4.46 -19.88 3.89
CA LEU A 65 4.43 -21.35 3.91
C LEU A 65 4.50 -21.89 5.35
N ASP A 66 5.34 -21.30 6.21
CA ASP A 66 5.45 -21.65 7.64
C ASP A 66 4.15 -21.35 8.40
N ASN A 67 3.39 -20.36 7.96
CA ASN A 67 2.10 -19.95 8.52
C ASN A 67 0.89 -20.66 7.88
N GLY A 68 1.13 -21.73 7.11
CA GLY A 68 0.07 -22.60 6.60
C GLY A 68 -0.54 -22.17 5.26
N VAL A 69 0.02 -21.18 4.56
CA VAL A 69 -0.30 -20.95 3.14
C VAL A 69 0.29 -22.14 2.35
N THR A 70 -0.50 -22.73 1.49
CA THR A 70 -0.03 -23.85 0.67
C THR A 70 0.70 -23.37 -0.58
N ILE A 71 1.54 -24.26 -1.13
CA ILE A 71 2.30 -23.97 -2.35
C ILE A 71 1.36 -23.61 -3.51
N ASN A 72 0.26 -24.35 -3.66
CA ASN A 72 -0.67 -24.12 -4.76
C ASN A 72 -1.51 -22.84 -4.56
N GLU A 73 -1.80 -22.41 -3.32
CA GLU A 73 -2.39 -21.10 -3.06
C GLU A 73 -1.47 -19.94 -3.48
N LEU A 74 -0.16 -20.05 -3.22
CA LEU A 74 0.81 -19.04 -3.69
C LEU A 74 0.94 -19.04 -5.21
N LYS A 75 0.96 -20.22 -5.86
CA LYS A 75 0.95 -20.30 -7.32
C LYS A 75 -0.27 -19.60 -7.90
N GLU A 76 -1.45 -19.86 -7.34
CA GLU A 76 -2.72 -19.26 -7.78
C GLU A 76 -2.74 -17.75 -7.54
N ALA A 77 -2.30 -17.29 -6.37
CA ALA A 77 -2.20 -15.86 -6.04
C ALA A 77 -1.29 -15.11 -7.02
N PHE A 78 -0.08 -15.64 -7.26
CA PHE A 78 0.87 -15.02 -8.19
C PHE A 78 0.38 -15.08 -9.64
N SER A 79 -0.31 -16.17 -10.02
CA SER A 79 -0.93 -16.29 -11.34
C SER A 79 -2.05 -15.27 -11.52
N GLN A 80 -3.00 -15.15 -10.57
CA GLN A 80 -4.09 -14.17 -10.63
C GLN A 80 -3.57 -12.74 -10.81
N LEU A 81 -2.51 -12.38 -10.09
CA LEU A 81 -2.03 -11.01 -10.02
C LEU A 81 -1.39 -10.51 -11.32
N TYR A 82 -1.13 -11.39 -12.31
CA TYR A 82 -0.66 -10.86 -13.59
C TYR A 82 -1.66 -9.89 -14.24
N ALA A 83 -2.95 -10.08 -13.99
CA ALA A 83 -4.00 -9.21 -14.50
C ALA A 83 -3.93 -7.77 -13.95
N TYR A 84 -3.29 -7.58 -12.80
CA TYR A 84 -3.09 -6.27 -12.14
C TYR A 84 -1.68 -5.71 -12.29
N THR A 85 -0.68 -6.58 -12.49
CA THR A 85 0.74 -6.20 -12.41
C THR A 85 1.57 -6.60 -13.63
N GLY A 86 0.94 -7.30 -14.59
CA GLY A 86 1.57 -7.83 -15.79
C GLY A 86 2.33 -9.14 -15.55
N PHE A 87 2.48 -9.93 -16.61
CA PHE A 87 3.21 -11.21 -16.59
C PHE A 87 4.64 -11.12 -16.03
N PRO A 88 5.44 -10.08 -16.32
CA PRO A 88 6.81 -10.05 -15.80
C PRO A 88 6.89 -10.17 -14.28
N ARG A 89 6.03 -9.47 -13.53
CA ARG A 89 6.01 -9.56 -12.06
C ARG A 89 5.49 -10.89 -11.58
N SER A 90 4.46 -11.45 -12.23
CA SER A 90 3.92 -12.78 -11.93
C SER A 90 4.98 -13.86 -12.11
N LEU A 91 5.65 -13.89 -13.26
CA LEU A 91 6.69 -14.88 -13.55
C LEU A 91 7.89 -14.77 -12.61
N ASN A 92 8.30 -13.54 -12.28
CA ASN A 92 9.37 -13.32 -11.31
C ASN A 92 9.00 -13.86 -9.90
N ALA A 93 7.76 -13.61 -9.44
CA ALA A 93 7.29 -14.12 -8.16
C ALA A 93 7.19 -15.65 -8.14
N LEU A 94 6.71 -16.27 -9.21
CA LEU A 94 6.71 -17.71 -9.38
C LEU A 94 8.14 -18.26 -9.41
N GLY A 95 9.10 -17.55 -10.00
CA GLY A 95 10.52 -17.89 -9.95
C GLY A 95 11.09 -17.86 -8.53
N VAL A 96 10.71 -16.85 -7.72
CA VAL A 96 11.09 -16.79 -6.30
C VAL A 96 10.51 -17.98 -5.53
N LEU A 97 9.22 -18.28 -5.73
CA LEU A 97 8.61 -19.47 -5.12
C LEU A 97 9.34 -20.75 -5.52
N GLY A 98 9.65 -20.94 -6.81
CA GLY A 98 10.42 -22.09 -7.31
C GLY A 98 11.76 -22.23 -6.60
N LYS A 99 12.53 -21.13 -6.50
CA LYS A 99 13.83 -21.11 -5.80
C LYS A 99 13.71 -21.44 -4.30
N VAL A 100 12.65 -20.93 -3.64
CA VAL A 100 12.37 -21.26 -2.23
C VAL A 100 12.12 -22.77 -2.07
N LEU A 101 11.42 -23.39 -3.02
CA LEU A 101 11.07 -24.81 -2.99
C LEU A 101 12.24 -25.75 -3.33
N GLU A 102 13.30 -25.28 -4.00
CA GLU A 102 14.54 -26.06 -4.19
C GLU A 102 15.15 -26.46 -2.84
N ASN A 103 15.03 -25.58 -1.83
CA ASN A 103 15.46 -25.82 -0.45
C ASN A 103 14.24 -26.13 0.45
N LYS A 104 13.38 -27.02 -0.02
CA LYS A 104 12.11 -27.37 0.63
C LYS A 104 12.34 -27.81 2.09
N GLN A 105 11.73 -27.09 3.02
CA GLN A 105 11.65 -27.51 4.41
C GLN A 105 10.58 -28.59 4.58
N THR A 106 10.81 -29.50 5.53
CA THR A 106 9.80 -30.50 5.89
C THR A 106 8.63 -29.79 6.59
N GLY A 107 7.41 -30.05 6.12
CA GLY A 107 6.19 -29.51 6.73
C GLY A 107 5.37 -28.59 5.83
N TRP A 108 5.95 -28.01 4.78
CA TRP A 108 5.18 -27.21 3.83
C TRP A 108 4.22 -28.08 3.02
N GLN A 109 2.97 -27.62 2.94
CA GLN A 109 1.91 -28.38 2.29
C GLN A 109 1.76 -27.97 0.83
N GLU A 110 1.56 -28.95 -0.04
CA GLU A 110 1.29 -28.71 -1.47
C GLU A 110 -0.06 -27.98 -1.65
N GLY A 111 -1.06 -28.37 -0.85
CA GLY A 111 -2.43 -27.86 -0.98
C GLY A 111 -3.22 -28.57 -2.07
N LYS A 112 -4.39 -28.02 -2.38
CA LYS A 112 -5.29 -28.56 -3.41
C LYS A 112 -4.59 -28.56 -4.78
N PRO A 113 -4.51 -29.70 -5.49
CA PRO A 113 -3.98 -29.74 -6.84
C PRO A 113 -4.74 -28.83 -7.78
N TRP A 114 -4.05 -28.19 -8.72
CA TRP A 114 -4.68 -27.38 -9.75
C TRP A 114 -5.54 -28.29 -10.66
N THR A 115 -6.76 -27.85 -10.89
CA THR A 115 -7.69 -28.50 -11.82
C THR A 115 -8.02 -27.51 -12.94
N ARG A 116 -7.90 -27.97 -14.21
CA ARG A 116 -8.29 -27.15 -15.35
C ARG A 116 -9.78 -26.79 -15.26
N PRO A 117 -10.15 -25.50 -15.19
CA PRO A 117 -11.54 -25.11 -15.17
C PRO A 117 -12.27 -25.51 -16.46
N ALA A 118 -13.50 -26.04 -16.33
CA ALA A 118 -14.33 -26.41 -17.49
C ALA A 118 -14.75 -25.18 -18.33
N GLU A 119 -14.79 -24.01 -17.73
CA GLU A 119 -15.09 -22.74 -18.35
C GLU A 119 -14.06 -22.35 -19.41
N TRP A 120 -12.81 -22.81 -19.29
CA TRP A 120 -11.75 -22.52 -20.27
C TRP A 120 -11.97 -23.14 -21.65
N ASP A 121 -12.83 -24.14 -21.74
CA ASP A 121 -13.17 -24.80 -23.02
C ASP A 121 -14.39 -24.16 -23.70
N ASP A 122 -15.02 -23.16 -23.05
CA ASP A 122 -16.21 -22.47 -23.57
C ASP A 122 -16.18 -20.98 -23.18
N ALA A 123 -15.75 -20.15 -24.13
CA ALA A 123 -15.64 -18.70 -23.94
C ALA A 123 -16.95 -18.03 -23.49
N LYS A 124 -18.11 -18.58 -23.88
CA LYS A 124 -19.41 -18.07 -23.44
C LYS A 124 -19.64 -18.37 -21.97
N LYS A 125 -19.30 -19.58 -21.51
CA LYS A 125 -19.40 -19.92 -20.07
C LYS A 125 -18.45 -19.08 -19.23
N ALA A 126 -17.20 -18.89 -19.66
CA ALA A 126 -16.26 -18.03 -19.00
C ALA A 126 -16.78 -16.59 -18.86
N TYR A 127 -17.35 -16.04 -19.95
CA TYR A 127 -17.94 -14.69 -19.95
C TYR A 127 -19.13 -14.57 -18.99
N GLU A 128 -20.07 -15.53 -18.99
CA GLU A 128 -21.22 -15.50 -18.09
C GLU A 128 -20.83 -15.68 -16.63
N LEU A 129 -19.84 -16.56 -16.34
CA LEU A 129 -19.25 -16.69 -15.01
C LEU A 129 -18.63 -15.36 -14.55
N GLY A 130 -17.84 -14.73 -15.41
CA GLY A 130 -17.19 -13.48 -15.08
C GLY A 130 -18.16 -12.33 -14.87
N LYS A 131 -19.20 -12.23 -15.68
CA LYS A 131 -20.29 -11.27 -15.49
C LYS A 131 -20.98 -11.45 -14.13
N LYS A 132 -21.21 -12.70 -13.71
CA LYS A 132 -21.78 -13.02 -12.39
C LYS A 132 -20.82 -12.60 -11.26
N ASN A 133 -19.55 -13.00 -11.34
CA ASN A 133 -18.53 -12.67 -10.33
C ASN A 133 -18.32 -11.16 -10.22
N GLN A 134 -18.20 -10.46 -11.35
CA GLN A 134 -18.07 -9.00 -11.38
C GLN A 134 -19.28 -8.30 -10.77
N THR A 135 -20.49 -8.77 -11.05
CA THR A 135 -21.72 -8.24 -10.45
C THR A 135 -21.75 -8.43 -8.94
N GLN A 136 -21.34 -9.61 -8.45
CA GLN A 136 -21.26 -9.88 -7.03
C GLN A 136 -20.22 -8.97 -6.35
N LEU A 137 -19.01 -8.87 -6.92
CA LEU A 137 -17.94 -8.02 -6.42
C LEU A 137 -18.36 -6.56 -6.34
N SER A 138 -18.94 -6.04 -7.40
CA SER A 138 -19.35 -4.63 -7.51
C SER A 138 -20.66 -4.32 -6.76
N GLY A 139 -21.40 -5.35 -6.28
CA GLY A 139 -22.72 -5.20 -5.70
C GLY A 139 -23.82 -4.82 -6.70
N ARG A 140 -23.47 -4.69 -7.97
CA ARG A 140 -24.40 -4.33 -9.08
C ARG A 140 -23.80 -4.71 -10.43
N PRO A 141 -24.61 -4.90 -11.49
CA PRO A 141 -24.09 -5.05 -12.85
C PRO A 141 -23.20 -3.86 -13.25
N PHE A 142 -22.06 -4.17 -13.85
CA PHE A 142 -21.11 -3.18 -14.33
C PHE A 142 -20.81 -3.42 -15.81
N ASN A 143 -20.82 -2.36 -16.61
CA ASN A 143 -20.37 -2.37 -18.00
C ASN A 143 -19.40 -1.20 -18.22
N TYR A 144 -18.33 -1.47 -18.95
CA TYR A 144 -17.35 -0.45 -19.32
C TYR A 144 -17.58 -0.04 -20.78
N ASP A 145 -18.70 0.66 -21.01
CA ASP A 145 -19.18 1.02 -22.36
C ASP A 145 -18.19 1.88 -23.14
N PHE A 146 -17.31 2.61 -22.44
CA PHE A 146 -16.29 3.45 -23.07
C PHE A 146 -15.22 2.63 -23.84
N CYS A 147 -14.88 1.44 -23.35
CA CYS A 147 -13.94 0.53 -24.00
C CYS A 147 -14.50 -0.91 -23.96
N PRO A 148 -15.23 -1.34 -25.00
CA PRO A 148 -15.82 -2.68 -25.04
C PRO A 148 -14.81 -3.83 -24.98
N GLN A 149 -13.56 -3.60 -25.42
CA GLN A 149 -12.49 -4.59 -25.31
C GLN A 149 -12.13 -4.85 -23.85
N ASP A 150 -11.96 -3.80 -23.05
CA ASP A 150 -11.64 -3.92 -21.63
C ASP A 150 -12.82 -4.52 -20.87
N ASP A 151 -14.07 -4.16 -21.22
CA ASP A 151 -15.26 -4.78 -20.67
C ASP A 151 -15.28 -6.30 -20.91
N TYR A 152 -14.93 -6.71 -22.14
CA TYR A 152 -14.82 -8.13 -22.47
C TYR A 152 -13.71 -8.83 -21.69
N TYR A 153 -12.50 -8.24 -21.61
CA TYR A 153 -11.38 -8.84 -20.88
C TYR A 153 -11.65 -8.93 -19.38
N LEU A 154 -12.25 -7.91 -18.79
CA LEU A 154 -12.68 -7.97 -17.38
C LEU A 154 -13.64 -9.13 -17.13
N LYS A 155 -14.69 -9.27 -17.96
CA LYS A 155 -15.70 -10.31 -17.78
C LYS A 155 -15.19 -11.70 -18.17
N ALA A 156 -14.71 -11.86 -19.41
CA ALA A 156 -14.34 -13.18 -19.91
C ALA A 156 -13.07 -13.71 -19.22
N HIS A 157 -12.08 -12.86 -19.03
CA HIS A 157 -10.76 -13.31 -18.60
C HIS A 157 -10.51 -13.11 -17.11
N LEU A 158 -10.60 -11.88 -16.60
CA LEU A 158 -10.29 -11.64 -15.17
C LEU A 158 -11.32 -12.34 -14.27
N PHE A 159 -12.59 -11.97 -14.37
CA PHE A 159 -13.63 -12.51 -13.51
C PHE A 159 -14.21 -13.86 -14.00
N GLY A 160 -13.89 -14.25 -15.25
CA GLY A 160 -14.24 -15.54 -15.83
C GLY A 160 -13.13 -16.58 -15.65
N ASP A 161 -12.12 -16.56 -16.52
CA ASP A 161 -11.07 -17.58 -16.55
C ASP A 161 -10.29 -17.68 -15.23
N ILE A 162 -9.85 -16.53 -14.68
CA ILE A 162 -9.02 -16.51 -13.48
C ILE A 162 -9.87 -16.89 -12.24
N PHE A 163 -11.07 -16.33 -12.11
CA PHE A 163 -11.95 -16.65 -10.98
C PHE A 163 -12.57 -18.06 -11.05
N ALA A 164 -12.44 -18.76 -12.17
CA ALA A 164 -12.80 -20.18 -12.28
C ALA A 164 -11.81 -21.11 -11.57
N GLY A 165 -10.60 -20.64 -11.25
CA GLY A 165 -9.61 -21.38 -10.47
C GLY A 165 -10.13 -21.72 -9.07
N ASP A 166 -9.67 -22.84 -8.50
CA ASP A 166 -10.26 -23.46 -7.32
C ASP A 166 -9.31 -23.60 -6.11
N GLN A 167 -8.06 -23.04 -6.19
CA GLN A 167 -7.12 -23.07 -5.08
C GLN A 167 -7.36 -21.95 -4.05
N LEU A 168 -7.92 -20.82 -4.49
CA LEU A 168 -8.29 -19.72 -3.62
C LEU A 168 -9.82 -19.55 -3.61
N SER A 169 -10.38 -19.27 -2.44
CA SER A 169 -11.76 -18.82 -2.34
C SER A 169 -11.94 -17.42 -2.95
N ALA A 170 -13.17 -17.04 -3.29
CA ALA A 170 -13.45 -15.67 -3.77
C ALA A 170 -13.04 -14.60 -2.73
N ALA A 171 -13.21 -14.91 -1.44
CA ALA A 171 -12.78 -14.05 -0.34
C ALA A 171 -11.25 -13.89 -0.31
N ASP A 172 -10.48 -14.99 -0.41
CA ASP A 172 -9.01 -14.95 -0.45
C ASP A 172 -8.49 -14.24 -1.71
N ARG A 173 -9.16 -14.40 -2.86
CA ARG A 173 -8.82 -13.69 -4.10
C ARG A 173 -8.86 -12.18 -3.92
N GLU A 174 -9.88 -11.69 -3.22
CA GLU A 174 -9.99 -10.26 -2.96
C GLU A 174 -8.98 -9.78 -1.91
N ILE A 175 -8.63 -10.58 -0.89
CA ILE A 175 -7.52 -10.28 0.02
C ILE A 175 -6.21 -10.11 -0.75
N VAL A 176 -5.91 -11.02 -1.67
CA VAL A 176 -4.73 -10.97 -2.55
C VAL A 176 -4.76 -9.72 -3.42
N THR A 177 -5.91 -9.38 -4.00
CA THR A 177 -6.08 -8.22 -4.87
C THR A 177 -5.94 -6.91 -4.09
N VAL A 178 -6.61 -6.77 -2.94
CA VAL A 178 -6.50 -5.59 -2.07
C VAL A 178 -5.05 -5.38 -1.62
N ALA A 179 -4.36 -6.45 -1.23
CA ALA A 179 -2.97 -6.36 -0.81
C ALA A 179 -2.04 -5.94 -1.97
N ALA A 180 -2.22 -6.49 -3.16
CA ALA A 180 -1.46 -6.11 -4.34
C ALA A 180 -1.69 -4.65 -4.72
N LEU A 181 -2.95 -4.20 -4.79
CA LEU A 181 -3.30 -2.82 -5.10
C LEU A 181 -2.78 -1.83 -4.04
N SER A 182 -2.72 -2.24 -2.76
CA SER A 182 -2.11 -1.43 -1.71
C SER A 182 -0.61 -1.20 -1.93
N GLY A 183 0.04 -2.06 -2.71
CA GLY A 183 1.45 -1.95 -3.10
C GLY A 183 1.69 -1.14 -4.39
N LEU A 184 0.65 -0.63 -5.07
CA LEU A 184 0.77 0.06 -6.35
C LEU A 184 0.44 1.55 -6.25
N ASP A 185 1.06 2.36 -7.12
CA ASP A 185 0.70 3.76 -7.31
C ASP A 185 -0.34 3.93 -8.40
N GLY A 186 -1.14 5.00 -8.28
CA GLY A 186 -2.06 5.44 -9.33
C GLY A 186 -3.32 4.59 -9.44
N VAL A 187 -3.57 3.66 -8.49
CA VAL A 187 -4.69 2.70 -8.52
C VAL A 187 -5.68 2.90 -7.36
N ALA A 188 -5.71 4.09 -6.76
CA ALA A 188 -6.58 4.36 -5.61
C ALA A 188 -8.08 4.06 -5.87
N PRO A 189 -8.67 4.39 -7.04
CA PRO A 189 -10.06 4.02 -7.33
C PRO A 189 -10.29 2.51 -7.35
N GLN A 190 -9.34 1.74 -7.93
CA GLN A 190 -9.43 0.28 -7.98
C GLN A 190 -9.26 -0.32 -6.58
N LEU A 191 -8.32 0.19 -5.78
CA LEU A 191 -8.14 -0.25 -4.40
C LEU A 191 -9.43 -0.04 -3.58
N ALA A 192 -10.07 1.13 -3.69
CA ALA A 192 -11.33 1.39 -3.01
C ALA A 192 -12.44 0.44 -3.46
N ALA A 193 -12.56 0.20 -4.78
CA ALA A 193 -13.53 -0.74 -5.34
C ALA A 193 -13.31 -2.18 -4.85
N HIS A 194 -12.06 -2.66 -4.82
CA HIS A 194 -11.73 -4.00 -4.36
C HIS A 194 -11.83 -4.17 -2.84
N LYS A 195 -11.62 -3.13 -2.03
CA LYS A 195 -11.92 -3.17 -0.58
C LYS A 195 -13.41 -3.44 -0.36
N GLN A 196 -14.30 -2.74 -1.06
CA GLN A 196 -15.74 -3.03 -1.00
C GLN A 196 -16.05 -4.40 -1.61
N GLY A 197 -15.38 -4.76 -2.70
CA GLY A 197 -15.50 -6.06 -3.35
C GLY A 197 -15.12 -7.22 -2.41
N ALA A 198 -14.08 -7.05 -1.61
CA ALA A 198 -13.66 -8.04 -0.62
C ALA A 198 -14.76 -8.33 0.41
N VAL A 199 -15.49 -7.29 0.84
CA VAL A 199 -16.67 -7.46 1.70
C VAL A 199 -17.78 -8.19 0.98
N ASN A 200 -18.09 -7.81 -0.26
CA ASN A 200 -19.12 -8.43 -1.06
C ASN A 200 -18.82 -9.91 -1.40
N MET A 201 -17.53 -10.28 -1.39
CA MET A 201 -17.07 -11.66 -1.65
C MET A 201 -16.91 -12.50 -0.38
N GLY A 202 -17.27 -11.97 0.80
CA GLY A 202 -17.40 -12.73 2.04
C GLY A 202 -16.43 -12.41 3.16
N ASN A 203 -15.56 -11.39 3.01
CA ASN A 203 -14.74 -10.90 4.11
C ASN A 203 -15.55 -9.93 5.00
N SER A 204 -15.19 -9.81 6.27
CA SER A 204 -15.74 -8.74 7.10
C SER A 204 -15.10 -7.39 6.76
N GLN A 205 -15.82 -6.29 6.94
CA GLN A 205 -15.25 -4.94 6.81
C GLN A 205 -14.06 -4.76 7.74
N GLN A 206 -14.17 -5.25 8.97
CA GLN A 206 -13.13 -5.20 9.97
C GLN A 206 -11.84 -5.88 9.48
N LEU A 207 -11.93 -7.08 8.87
CA LEU A 207 -10.77 -7.80 8.33
C LEU A 207 -10.05 -6.98 7.25
N VAL A 208 -10.82 -6.36 6.34
CA VAL A 208 -10.27 -5.55 5.23
C VAL A 208 -9.55 -4.30 5.77
N ASP A 209 -10.11 -3.66 6.79
CA ASP A 209 -9.52 -2.47 7.42
C ASP A 209 -8.27 -2.84 8.21
N GLU A 210 -8.30 -3.91 9.00
CA GLU A 210 -7.16 -4.43 9.75
C GLU A 210 -6.03 -4.89 8.83
N LEU A 211 -6.36 -5.54 7.72
CA LEU A 211 -5.39 -5.93 6.69
C LEU A 211 -4.67 -4.69 6.12
N SER A 212 -5.43 -3.66 5.75
CA SER A 212 -4.88 -2.43 5.20
C SER A 212 -3.96 -1.72 6.19
N ALA A 213 -4.38 -1.63 7.45
CA ALA A 213 -3.60 -1.06 8.54
C ALA A 213 -2.32 -1.89 8.81
N TRP A 214 -2.45 -3.22 8.83
CA TRP A 214 -1.30 -4.11 9.05
C TRP A 214 -0.27 -3.99 7.94
N LEU A 215 -0.68 -4.02 6.66
CA LEU A 215 0.24 -3.84 5.52
C LEU A 215 0.99 -2.51 5.60
N CYS A 216 0.32 -1.46 6.03
CA CYS A 216 0.93 -0.15 6.24
C CYS A 216 1.91 -0.19 7.42
N ASN A 217 1.48 -0.62 8.60
CA ASN A 217 2.28 -0.59 9.84
C ASN A 217 3.55 -1.45 9.75
N GLU A 218 3.47 -2.62 9.09
CA GLU A 218 4.63 -3.48 8.85
C GLU A 218 5.54 -2.99 7.70
N GLY A 219 5.20 -1.87 7.06
CA GLY A 219 5.98 -1.28 5.99
C GLY A 219 5.92 -2.02 4.65
N TYR A 220 4.93 -2.91 4.46
CA TYR A 220 4.77 -3.57 3.15
C TYR A 220 4.40 -2.59 2.05
N THR A 221 3.66 -1.54 2.36
CA THR A 221 3.27 -0.50 1.41
C THR A 221 4.36 0.55 1.15
N LEU A 222 5.45 0.54 1.94
CA LEU A 222 6.57 1.44 1.71
C LEU A 222 7.41 0.95 0.52
N ARG A 223 7.33 1.68 -0.57
CA ARG A 223 8.13 1.44 -1.77
C ARG A 223 9.34 2.34 -1.76
N SER A 224 10.47 1.79 -1.36
CA SER A 224 11.71 2.53 -1.31
C SER A 224 12.89 1.67 -1.74
N LYS A 225 13.82 2.29 -2.45
CA LYS A 225 15.14 1.71 -2.76
C LYS A 225 16.19 2.07 -1.68
N TRP A 226 15.80 2.90 -0.72
CA TRP A 226 16.68 3.36 0.34
C TRP A 226 16.49 2.50 1.59
N ALA A 227 17.59 2.11 2.21
CA ALA A 227 17.55 1.35 3.45
C ALA A 227 16.76 2.10 4.53
N LYS A 228 15.93 1.37 5.28
CA LYS A 228 15.18 1.94 6.41
C LYS A 228 16.14 2.57 7.43
N GLY A 229 17.26 1.92 7.70
CA GLY A 229 18.24 2.36 8.68
C GLY A 229 18.04 1.80 10.09
N GLU A 230 18.87 2.25 11.00
CA GLU A 230 18.84 1.88 12.42
C GLU A 230 17.93 2.84 13.21
N PRO A 231 17.42 2.43 14.39
CA PRO A 231 16.65 3.31 15.25
C PRO A 231 17.33 4.66 15.44
N ASN A 232 16.56 5.73 15.31
CA ASN A 232 17.08 7.09 15.37
C ASN A 232 17.63 7.42 16.76
N PRO A 233 18.93 7.73 16.89
CA PRO A 233 19.52 8.06 18.19
C PRO A 233 18.97 9.38 18.77
N TYR A 234 18.35 10.22 17.97
CA TYR A 234 17.69 11.46 18.37
C TYR A 234 16.20 11.26 18.68
N GLY A 235 15.73 10.01 18.86
CA GLY A 235 14.33 9.66 19.07
C GLY A 235 13.61 10.44 20.17
N LYS A 236 14.33 10.96 21.19
CA LYS A 236 13.76 11.82 22.24
C LYS A 236 13.15 13.14 21.73
N TYR A 237 13.48 13.54 20.51
CA TYR A 237 12.94 14.72 19.83
C TYR A 237 11.88 14.38 18.78
N PHE A 238 11.38 13.14 18.83
CA PHE A 238 10.37 12.66 17.90
C PHE A 238 9.17 12.09 18.66
N ILE A 239 7.98 12.26 18.11
CA ILE A 239 6.78 11.55 18.52
C ILE A 239 6.64 10.38 17.56
N GLY A 240 6.61 9.14 18.07
CA GLY A 240 6.63 7.92 17.25
C GLY A 240 8.03 7.46 16.89
N GLN A 241 8.13 6.42 16.07
CA GLN A 241 9.39 5.76 15.75
C GLN A 241 9.97 6.25 14.41
N SER A 242 11.26 6.52 14.40
CA SER A 242 12.01 6.88 13.20
C SER A 242 13.35 6.16 13.13
N TYR A 243 13.97 6.16 11.94
CA TYR A 243 15.20 5.45 11.65
C TYR A 243 16.12 6.31 10.78
N LEU A 244 17.42 6.09 10.91
CA LEU A 244 18.43 6.79 10.12
C LEU A 244 19.32 5.79 9.38
N ALA A 245 19.56 6.05 8.10
CA ALA A 245 20.56 5.35 7.31
C ALA A 245 21.56 6.36 6.70
N ASN A 246 22.84 6.15 6.92
CA ASN A 246 23.88 6.94 6.24
C ASN A 246 24.01 6.46 4.80
N VAL A 247 23.75 7.35 3.85
CA VAL A 247 23.82 7.06 2.41
C VAL A 247 25.21 7.35 1.84
N GLY A 248 26.02 8.12 2.58
CA GLY A 248 27.32 8.60 2.15
C GLY A 248 27.28 10.07 1.69
N GLY A 249 28.46 10.68 1.56
CA GLY A 249 28.57 12.07 1.09
C GLY A 249 27.86 13.12 1.97
N GLY A 250 27.66 12.84 3.26
CA GLY A 250 26.89 13.72 4.16
C GLY A 250 25.39 13.64 4.01
N VAL A 251 24.88 12.69 3.21
CA VAL A 251 23.45 12.48 3.00
C VAL A 251 22.94 11.40 3.96
N ILE A 252 21.85 11.69 4.62
CA ILE A 252 21.15 10.77 5.54
C ILE A 252 19.75 10.47 4.95
N ASN A 253 19.36 9.21 4.94
CA ASN A 253 17.97 8.83 4.75
C ASN A 253 17.28 8.76 6.12
N VAL A 254 16.20 9.51 6.27
CA VAL A 254 15.35 9.49 7.46
C VAL A 254 14.05 8.79 7.12
N THR A 255 13.75 7.73 7.88
CA THR A 255 12.51 6.96 7.73
C THR A 255 11.63 7.21 8.95
N PHE A 256 10.38 7.56 8.70
CA PHE A 256 9.35 7.78 9.71
C PHE A 256 8.25 6.74 9.57
N GLU A 257 7.86 6.13 10.68
CA GLU A 257 6.64 5.32 10.74
C GLU A 257 5.39 6.21 10.59
N PRO A 258 4.23 5.64 10.21
CA PRO A 258 2.98 6.41 10.19
C PRO A 258 2.77 7.18 11.49
N ARG A 259 2.35 8.44 11.41
CA ARG A 259 2.17 9.39 12.51
C ARG A 259 3.46 9.91 13.15
N CYS A 260 4.62 9.36 12.83
CA CYS A 260 5.89 9.84 13.40
C CYS A 260 6.26 11.22 12.85
N ARG A 261 6.64 12.12 13.75
CA ARG A 261 7.07 13.48 13.43
C ARG A 261 8.15 13.97 14.40
N ASN A 262 9.04 14.84 13.93
CA ASN A 262 9.98 15.48 14.83
C ASN A 262 9.36 16.70 15.54
N ASN A 263 10.03 17.14 16.59
CA ASN A 263 9.73 18.40 17.26
C ASN A 263 9.96 19.57 16.32
N TRP A 264 9.39 20.72 16.64
CA TRP A 264 9.84 22.00 16.12
C TRP A 264 11.33 22.15 16.35
N HIS A 265 12.06 22.63 15.34
CA HIS A 265 13.51 22.83 15.45
C HIS A 265 13.99 23.91 14.49
N VAL A 266 15.22 24.36 14.71
CA VAL A 266 15.90 25.36 13.90
C VAL A 266 17.29 24.85 13.53
N HIS A 267 17.72 25.12 12.31
CA HIS A 267 19.08 24.94 11.86
C HIS A 267 19.78 26.30 11.81
N HIS A 268 20.70 26.54 12.71
CA HIS A 268 21.45 27.77 12.76
C HIS A 268 22.63 27.73 11.79
N LYS A 269 22.80 28.80 11.00
CA LYS A 269 23.92 29.00 10.07
C LYS A 269 24.12 27.91 9.02
N GLN A 270 23.07 27.21 8.67
CA GLN A 270 23.06 26.17 7.63
C GLN A 270 21.66 25.99 7.04
N VAL A 271 21.61 25.59 5.78
CA VAL A 271 20.39 25.28 5.06
C VAL A 271 20.17 23.76 5.10
N GLN A 272 19.02 23.30 5.57
CA GLN A 272 18.67 21.89 5.45
C GLN A 272 17.95 21.65 4.13
N VAL A 273 18.33 20.61 3.41
CA VAL A 273 17.60 20.15 2.20
C VAL A 273 16.90 18.84 2.52
N LEU A 274 15.60 18.78 2.22
CA LEU A 274 14.74 17.61 2.34
C LEU A 274 14.32 17.17 0.94
N ILE A 275 14.52 15.90 0.60
CA ILE A 275 14.11 15.32 -0.68
C ILE A 275 13.24 14.09 -0.37
N CYS A 276 11.93 14.19 -0.57
CA CYS A 276 11.05 13.04 -0.38
C CYS A 276 11.37 11.96 -1.42
N VAL A 277 11.61 10.73 -0.96
CA VAL A 277 11.97 9.59 -1.81
C VAL A 277 10.99 8.44 -1.74
N ALA A 278 10.16 8.35 -0.69
CA ALA A 278 9.11 7.34 -0.58
C ALA A 278 8.03 7.74 0.43
N GLY A 279 6.85 7.22 0.21
CA GLY A 279 5.70 7.44 1.09
C GLY A 279 5.15 8.86 1.01
N ARG A 280 4.47 9.28 2.07
CA ARG A 280 3.81 10.59 2.18
C ARG A 280 4.05 11.20 3.55
N GLY A 281 4.36 12.47 3.59
CA GLY A 281 4.65 13.20 4.83
C GLY A 281 4.31 14.69 4.72
N TRP A 282 4.68 15.41 5.75
CA TRP A 282 4.42 16.82 5.92
C TRP A 282 5.67 17.58 6.28
N TYR A 283 5.73 18.83 5.82
CA TYR A 283 6.67 19.86 6.25
C TYR A 283 5.87 21.11 6.61
N GLN A 284 6.26 21.78 7.68
CA GLN A 284 5.62 23.04 8.08
C GLN A 284 6.63 23.99 8.71
N GLU A 285 6.64 25.25 8.26
CA GLU A 285 7.28 26.36 8.93
C GLU A 285 6.33 26.98 9.97
N TRP A 286 6.92 27.51 11.04
CA TRP A 286 6.13 28.18 12.07
C TRP A 286 5.30 29.31 11.51
N GLY A 287 4.00 29.29 11.82
CA GLY A 287 3.04 30.31 11.37
C GLY A 287 2.58 30.20 9.90
N LYS A 288 3.00 29.14 9.19
CA LYS A 288 2.55 28.85 7.82
C LYS A 288 1.73 27.55 7.74
N GLU A 289 1.02 27.40 6.64
CA GLU A 289 0.34 26.14 6.32
C GLU A 289 1.33 25.00 6.07
N ALA A 290 0.93 23.78 6.41
CA ALA A 290 1.74 22.59 6.14
C ALA A 290 1.75 22.26 4.64
N VAL A 291 2.90 21.83 4.15
CA VAL A 291 3.13 21.40 2.77
C VAL A 291 3.22 19.88 2.74
N GLU A 292 2.43 19.26 1.89
CA GLU A 292 2.52 17.82 1.67
C GLU A 292 3.81 17.47 0.92
N MET A 293 4.48 16.41 1.38
CA MET A 293 5.68 15.87 0.75
C MET A 293 5.40 14.48 0.18
N THR A 294 5.54 14.36 -1.12
CA THR A 294 5.45 13.12 -1.87
C THR A 294 6.74 12.88 -2.65
N PRO A 295 7.02 11.66 -3.16
CA PRO A 295 8.25 11.38 -3.89
C PRO A 295 8.53 12.38 -5.01
N GLY A 296 9.73 13.00 -4.96
CA GLY A 296 10.13 14.09 -5.86
C GLY A 296 9.96 15.49 -5.26
N THR A 297 9.24 15.66 -4.15
CA THR A 297 9.19 16.96 -3.45
C THR A 297 10.57 17.29 -2.87
N VAL A 298 11.05 18.50 -3.15
CA VAL A 298 12.31 19.04 -2.62
C VAL A 298 12.02 20.33 -1.88
N ILE A 299 12.47 20.41 -0.62
CA ILE A 299 12.34 21.60 0.22
C ILE A 299 13.75 21.99 0.69
N ALA A 300 14.13 23.24 0.44
CA ALA A 300 15.31 23.84 1.03
C ALA A 300 14.87 24.75 2.17
N VAL A 301 15.09 24.32 3.40
CA VAL A 301 14.76 25.06 4.62
C VAL A 301 15.86 26.07 4.89
N PRO A 302 15.60 27.38 4.83
CA PRO A 302 16.62 28.38 5.11
C PRO A 302 17.14 28.29 6.56
N ALA A 303 18.37 28.76 6.79
CA ALA A 303 18.87 28.92 8.15
C ALA A 303 17.91 29.80 8.98
N GLU A 304 17.84 29.52 10.28
CA GLU A 304 17.05 30.28 11.28
C GLU A 304 15.53 30.08 11.13
N VAL A 305 15.05 29.20 10.24
CA VAL A 305 13.62 28.91 10.08
C VAL A 305 13.19 27.84 11.06
N LYS A 306 12.26 28.17 11.96
CA LYS A 306 11.60 27.20 12.84
C LYS A 306 10.62 26.34 12.03
N HIS A 307 10.82 25.04 12.03
CA HIS A 307 10.03 24.10 11.23
C HIS A 307 9.95 22.71 11.87
N TRP A 308 9.09 21.87 11.32
CA TRP A 308 9.03 20.44 11.59
C TRP A 308 8.69 19.66 10.30
N HIS A 309 8.95 18.35 10.31
CA HIS A 309 8.53 17.43 9.27
C HIS A 309 8.27 16.03 9.86
N GLY A 310 7.50 15.22 9.13
CA GLY A 310 7.13 13.87 9.59
C GLY A 310 6.21 13.16 8.63
N ALA A 311 5.89 11.90 8.94
CA ALA A 311 5.01 11.05 8.17
C ALA A 311 3.56 11.53 8.23
N ALA A 312 2.76 11.19 7.22
CA ALA A 312 1.31 11.27 7.29
C ALA A 312 0.74 10.20 8.23
N LYS A 313 -0.55 10.30 8.58
CA LYS A 313 -1.18 9.39 9.55
C LYS A 313 -1.25 7.94 9.10
N ASP A 314 -1.33 7.74 7.80
CA ASP A 314 -1.63 6.50 7.11
C ASP A 314 -0.52 6.07 6.13
N SER A 315 0.66 6.69 6.23
CA SER A 315 1.78 6.40 5.34
C SER A 315 3.11 6.45 6.06
N TRP A 316 3.99 5.53 5.76
CA TRP A 316 5.41 5.71 5.98
C TRP A 316 5.90 6.90 5.16
N PHE A 317 7.00 7.49 5.61
CA PHE A 317 7.63 8.62 4.93
C PHE A 317 9.14 8.47 4.97
N GLN A 318 9.77 8.65 3.82
CA GLN A 318 11.22 8.72 3.72
C GLN A 318 11.66 9.97 2.97
N HIS A 319 12.63 10.64 3.52
CA HIS A 319 13.33 11.68 2.80
C HIS A 319 14.85 11.57 2.98
N LEU A 320 15.58 11.92 1.94
CA LEU A 320 17.01 12.23 2.07
C LEU A 320 17.14 13.63 2.65
N THR A 321 18.14 13.80 3.50
CA THR A 321 18.51 15.12 4.04
C THR A 321 20.02 15.32 4.03
N TYR A 322 20.42 16.54 3.76
CA TYR A 322 21.78 17.02 3.90
C TYR A 322 21.77 18.52 4.22
N HIS A 323 22.89 19.04 4.70
CA HIS A 323 23.06 20.46 4.94
C HIS A 323 23.96 21.07 3.88
N LYS A 324 23.62 22.28 3.45
CA LYS A 324 24.44 23.11 2.55
C LYS A 324 24.62 24.50 3.17
N ASP A 325 25.55 25.27 2.61
CA ASP A 325 25.88 26.62 3.07
C ASP A 325 26.24 26.65 4.58
N VAL A 326 26.90 25.58 5.02
CA VAL A 326 27.28 25.37 6.43
C VAL A 326 28.38 26.33 6.81
N GLN A 327 28.12 27.21 7.78
CA GLN A 327 29.08 28.17 8.32
C GLN A 327 29.73 27.59 9.56
N GLU A 328 30.80 28.28 10.01
CA GLU A 328 31.43 28.01 11.29
C GLU A 328 30.39 28.16 12.42
N ASP A 329 30.44 27.27 13.41
CA ASP A 329 29.46 27.17 14.51
C ASP A 329 28.02 26.85 14.10
N ALA A 330 27.79 26.22 12.92
CA ALA A 330 26.47 25.72 12.57
C ALA A 330 25.98 24.71 13.62
N SER A 331 24.72 24.80 13.98
CA SER A 331 24.12 23.95 15.02
C SER A 331 22.63 23.68 14.77
N ASN A 332 22.09 22.71 15.51
CA ASN A 332 20.65 22.40 15.51
C ASN A 332 20.08 22.71 16.90
N GLU A 333 18.97 23.40 16.95
CA GLU A 333 18.20 23.65 18.17
C GLU A 333 16.89 22.93 18.13
N TRP A 334 16.64 22.05 19.10
CA TRP A 334 15.39 21.34 19.27
C TRP A 334 14.48 22.12 20.22
N LEU A 335 13.22 22.30 19.79
CA LEU A 335 12.22 23.06 20.50
C LEU A 335 11.08 22.17 20.98
N GLU A 336 9.89 22.73 21.17
CA GLU A 336 8.71 22.02 21.66
C GLU A 336 8.18 20.97 20.67
N ALA A 337 7.46 20.01 21.20
CA ALA A 337 6.82 18.97 20.40
C ALA A 337 5.70 19.55 19.54
N VAL A 338 5.50 18.98 18.34
CA VAL A 338 4.31 19.23 17.52
C VAL A 338 3.14 18.52 18.15
N THR A 339 2.14 19.25 18.64
CA THR A 339 0.99 18.70 19.34
C THR A 339 0.11 17.86 18.43
N ASP A 340 -0.62 16.88 19.01
CA ASP A 340 -1.60 16.11 18.26
C ASP A 340 -2.70 17.01 17.67
N GLU A 341 -3.10 18.06 18.38
CA GLU A 341 -4.07 19.04 17.88
C GLU A 341 -3.61 19.73 16.57
N THR A 342 -2.33 20.07 16.47
CA THR A 342 -1.75 20.64 15.26
C THR A 342 -1.64 19.61 14.15
N TYR A 343 -1.14 18.44 14.48
CA TYR A 343 -0.89 17.36 13.52
C TYR A 343 -2.18 16.73 12.98
N ASP A 344 -3.21 16.55 13.81
CA ASP A 344 -4.45 15.88 13.43
C ASP A 344 -5.37 16.73 12.53
N LYS A 345 -5.07 18.01 12.34
CA LYS A 345 -5.71 18.84 11.32
C LYS A 345 -5.25 18.52 9.90
N LEU A 346 -4.11 17.86 9.73
CA LEU A 346 -3.56 17.47 8.43
C LEU A 346 -4.33 16.25 7.90
N LYS A 347 -4.62 16.24 6.60
CA LYS A 347 -5.46 15.22 5.95
C LYS A 347 -4.63 14.16 5.26
#